data_2288e1488f62d23feef823944687c1f6
#
_entry.id   2288e1488f62d23feef823944687c1f6
#
_cell.length_a   1.000
_cell.length_b   1.000
_cell.length_c   1.000
_cell.angle_alpha   90.00
_cell.angle_beta   90.00
_cell.angle_gamma   90.00
#
_symmetry.space_group_name_H-M   'P 1'
#
loop_
_entity.id
_entity.type
_entity.pdbx_description
1 polymer ?
#
loop_
_entity_poly.entity_id
_entity_poly.type
_entity_poly.pdbx_seq_one_letter_code
_entity_poly.pdbx_strand_id
1 'polypeptide(L)'
;MDYNIIIVSLSICIVLSYLFNEIAKRTNVPSVLMLIVAGVILGQVLKFFPEYNVDFFPSLSILGTIGLIMIVLEGALDLELTKEKSGLIGKATLLAVLGIIGSILFIAPIFHFLLNMDIGLSLLYATPLAVISSAIVLPSVVSLNEYDKELLIYESCISDIIGIMVF
;
A
#
# COMPACT_ATOMS: atom_id res chain seq x y z
N MET A 1 21.45 -6.05 19.17
CA MET A 1 21.02 -5.41 17.91
C MET A 1 21.81 -4.13 17.75
N ASP A 2 22.66 -4.04 16.75
CA ASP A 2 23.55 -2.87 16.61
C ASP A 2 22.73 -1.69 16.08
N TYR A 3 22.46 -0.73 16.95
CA TYR A 3 21.73 0.51 16.60
C TYR A 3 22.31 1.18 15.35
N ASN A 4 23.61 1.06 15.13
CA ASN A 4 24.29 1.58 13.94
C ASN A 4 23.77 0.96 12.64
N ILE A 5 23.50 -0.35 12.62
CA ILE A 5 22.96 -1.04 11.42
C ILE A 5 21.55 -0.55 11.11
N ILE A 6 20.71 -0.33 12.12
CA ILE A 6 19.37 0.19 11.93
C ILE A 6 19.41 1.60 11.36
N ILE A 7 20.24 2.48 11.93
CA ILE A 7 20.39 3.86 11.47
C ILE A 7 20.89 3.90 10.02
N VAL A 8 21.91 3.10 9.71
CA VAL A 8 22.45 3.01 8.34
C VAL A 8 21.39 2.48 7.36
N SER A 9 20.67 1.42 7.73
CA SER A 9 19.62 0.85 6.88
C SER A 9 18.49 1.85 6.62
N LEU A 10 18.01 2.56 7.65
CA LEU A 10 17.00 3.61 7.51
C LEU A 10 17.49 4.76 6.63
N SER A 11 18.74 5.18 6.81
CA SER A 11 19.34 6.25 6.00
C SER A 11 19.42 5.85 4.53
N ILE A 12 19.82 4.61 4.24
CA ILE A 12 19.84 4.07 2.87
C ILE A 12 18.42 4.03 2.28
N CYS A 13 17.42 3.57 3.04
CA CYS A 13 16.03 3.55 2.60
C CYS A 13 15.51 4.95 2.24
N ILE A 14 15.82 5.97 3.05
CA ILE A 14 15.42 7.35 2.78
C ILE A 14 16.07 7.88 1.49
N VAL A 15 17.38 7.65 1.32
CA VAL A 15 18.09 8.07 0.11
C VAL A 15 17.55 7.36 -1.13
N LEU A 16 17.32 6.06 -1.07
CA LEU A 16 16.72 5.28 -2.18
C LEU A 16 15.30 5.75 -2.48
N SER A 17 14.49 6.02 -1.46
CA SER A 17 13.13 6.56 -1.64
C SER A 17 13.14 7.88 -2.38
N TYR A 18 14.04 8.78 -2.04
CA TYR A 18 14.20 10.06 -2.72
C TYR A 18 14.63 9.88 -4.19
N LEU A 19 15.63 9.03 -4.44
CA LEU A 19 16.12 8.74 -5.80
C LEU A 19 15.02 8.11 -6.66
N PHE A 20 14.29 7.14 -6.14
CA PHE A 20 13.21 6.49 -6.88
C PHE A 20 12.02 7.42 -7.12
N ASN A 21 11.74 8.35 -6.21
CA ASN A 21 10.72 9.36 -6.43
C ASN A 21 11.10 10.31 -7.60
N GLU A 22 12.38 10.67 -7.71
CA GLU A 22 12.86 11.47 -8.85
C GLU A 22 12.81 10.71 -10.19
N ILE A 23 13.13 9.41 -10.17
CA ILE A 23 13.02 8.54 -11.34
C ILE A 23 11.54 8.32 -11.71
N ALA A 24 10.67 8.14 -10.74
CA ALA A 24 9.23 7.95 -10.93
C ALA A 24 8.59 9.11 -11.70
N LYS A 25 8.98 10.36 -11.41
CA LYS A 25 8.51 11.54 -12.13
C LYS A 25 8.83 11.52 -13.64
N ARG A 26 9.87 10.79 -14.03
CA ARG A 26 10.32 10.71 -15.44
C ARG A 26 9.80 9.46 -16.15
N THR A 27 9.48 8.41 -15.42
CA THR A 27 9.18 7.07 -15.99
C THR A 27 7.72 6.68 -15.91
N ASN A 28 6.86 7.47 -15.24
CA ASN A 28 5.47 7.13 -14.91
C ASN A 28 5.31 5.81 -14.12
N VAL A 29 6.39 5.33 -13.50
CA VAL A 29 6.36 4.15 -12.63
C VAL A 29 6.32 4.64 -11.18
N PRO A 30 5.34 4.21 -10.37
CA PRO A 30 5.26 4.60 -8.96
C PRO A 30 6.54 4.24 -8.18
N SER A 31 7.07 5.19 -7.42
CA SER A 31 8.31 5.00 -6.63
C SER A 31 8.22 3.84 -5.63
N VAL A 32 7.02 3.58 -5.11
CA VAL A 32 6.74 2.46 -4.20
C VAL A 32 7.05 1.10 -4.86
N LEU A 33 6.68 0.91 -6.13
CA LEU A 33 6.99 -0.32 -6.86
C LEU A 33 8.51 -0.51 -7.04
N MET A 34 9.25 0.57 -7.31
CA MET A 34 10.71 0.52 -7.40
C MET A 34 11.34 0.13 -6.06
N LEU A 35 10.81 0.65 -4.94
CA LEU A 35 11.27 0.29 -3.59
C LEU A 35 11.00 -1.19 -3.27
N ILE A 36 9.82 -1.71 -3.64
CA ILE A 36 9.50 -3.13 -3.45
C ILE A 36 10.47 -4.01 -4.24
N VAL A 37 10.69 -3.72 -5.51
CA VAL A 37 11.63 -4.46 -6.37
C VAL A 37 13.05 -4.39 -5.80
N ALA A 38 13.51 -3.22 -5.38
CA ALA A 38 14.81 -3.04 -4.74
C ALA A 38 14.93 -3.85 -3.44
N GLY A 39 13.87 -3.87 -2.62
CA GLY A 39 13.81 -4.68 -1.39
C GLY A 39 13.90 -6.18 -1.67
N VAL A 40 13.18 -6.67 -2.70
CA VAL A 40 13.25 -8.07 -3.13
C VAL A 40 14.65 -8.43 -3.60
N ILE A 41 15.28 -7.59 -4.44
CA ILE A 41 16.64 -7.80 -4.93
C ILE A 41 17.63 -7.83 -3.75
N LEU A 42 17.54 -6.85 -2.85
CA LEU A 42 18.39 -6.78 -1.66
C LEU A 42 18.25 -8.03 -0.79
N GLY A 43 17.01 -8.49 -0.57
CA GLY A 43 16.75 -9.72 0.18
C GLY A 43 17.36 -10.97 -0.47
N GLN A 44 17.37 -11.05 -1.80
CA GLN A 44 18.05 -12.15 -2.50
C GLN A 44 19.58 -12.05 -2.38
N VAL A 45 20.12 -10.84 -2.53
CA VAL A 45 21.58 -10.61 -2.40
C VAL A 45 22.07 -10.96 -0.99
N LEU A 46 21.34 -10.57 0.05
CA LEU A 46 21.72 -10.87 1.44
C LEU A 46 21.77 -12.38 1.74
N LYS A 47 21.00 -13.21 1.04
CA LYS A 47 21.06 -14.68 1.19
C LYS A 47 22.40 -15.27 0.76
N PHE A 48 23.16 -14.59 -0.11
CA PHE A 48 24.51 -15.02 -0.49
C PHE A 48 25.58 -14.69 0.56
N PHE A 49 25.23 -13.89 1.57
CA PHE A 49 26.12 -13.48 2.65
C PHE A 49 25.57 -13.93 4.02
N PRO A 50 25.63 -15.22 4.35
CA PRO A 50 25.02 -15.78 5.56
C PRO A 50 25.64 -15.24 6.87
N GLU A 51 26.80 -14.62 6.80
CA GLU A 51 27.46 -13.99 7.95
C GLU A 51 26.69 -12.75 8.48
N TYR A 52 25.84 -12.14 7.64
CA TYR A 52 25.00 -10.98 7.98
C TYR A 52 23.56 -11.37 8.27
N ASN A 53 23.36 -12.41 9.09
CA ASN A 53 22.03 -12.87 9.48
C ASN A 53 21.38 -11.88 10.47
N VAL A 54 21.03 -10.69 10.00
CA VAL A 54 20.35 -9.67 10.81
C VAL A 54 18.85 -9.94 10.75
N ASP A 55 18.26 -10.23 11.90
CA ASP A 55 16.82 -10.32 12.02
C ASP A 55 16.21 -8.90 11.99
N PHE A 56 15.70 -8.50 10.82
CA PHE A 56 15.02 -7.24 10.61
C PHE A 56 13.56 -7.25 11.06
N PHE A 57 13.01 -8.41 11.40
CA PHE A 57 11.58 -8.56 11.67
C PHE A 57 11.05 -7.65 12.79
N PRO A 58 11.73 -7.47 13.93
CA PRO A 58 11.27 -6.56 14.97
C PRO A 58 11.22 -5.10 14.51
N SER A 59 12.23 -4.68 13.72
CA SER A 59 12.29 -3.30 13.17
C SER A 59 11.22 -3.08 12.11
N LEU A 60 10.97 -4.07 11.25
CA LEU A 60 9.91 -4.03 10.24
C LEU A 60 8.52 -3.95 10.87
N SER A 61 8.28 -4.66 11.98
CA SER A 61 7.01 -4.58 12.71
C SER A 61 6.73 -3.18 13.24
N ILE A 62 7.74 -2.52 13.83
CA ILE A 62 7.62 -1.14 14.32
C ILE A 62 7.38 -0.17 13.16
N LEU A 63 8.17 -0.29 12.08
CA LEU A 63 8.04 0.56 10.90
C LEU A 63 6.70 0.35 10.20
N GLY A 64 6.22 -0.89 10.14
CA GLY A 64 4.90 -1.21 9.60
C GLY A 64 3.77 -0.56 10.40
N THR A 65 3.86 -0.59 11.73
CA THR A 65 2.88 0.09 12.60
C THR A 65 2.90 1.61 12.41
N ILE A 66 4.09 2.21 12.36
CA ILE A 66 4.23 3.65 12.10
C ILE A 66 3.68 3.99 10.71
N GLY A 67 4.03 3.20 9.68
CA GLY A 67 3.54 3.37 8.32
C GLY A 67 2.02 3.29 8.24
N LEU A 68 1.40 2.32 8.92
CA LEU A 68 -0.05 2.20 9.00
C LEU A 68 -0.70 3.45 9.62
N ILE A 69 -0.15 3.94 10.74
CA ILE A 69 -0.64 5.17 11.38
C ILE A 69 -0.52 6.37 10.42
N MET A 70 0.59 6.48 9.71
CA MET A 70 0.83 7.58 8.75
C MET A 70 -0.15 7.53 7.58
N ILE A 71 -0.41 6.34 7.00
CA ILE A 71 -1.37 6.17 5.89
C ILE A 71 -2.78 6.54 6.34
N VAL A 72 -3.22 6.09 7.53
CA VAL A 72 -4.54 6.44 8.06
C VAL A 72 -4.65 7.94 8.34
N LEU A 73 -3.59 8.55 8.88
CA LEU A 73 -3.55 9.99 9.13
C LEU A 73 -3.60 10.79 7.83
N GLU A 74 -2.82 10.42 6.82
CA GLU A 74 -2.80 11.05 5.50
C GLU A 74 -4.19 10.97 4.86
N GLY A 75 -4.80 9.77 4.80
CA GLY A 75 -6.15 9.60 4.29
C GLY A 75 -7.21 10.42 5.05
N ALA A 76 -7.08 10.55 6.37
CA ALA A 76 -7.99 11.37 7.17
C ALA A 76 -7.81 12.87 6.93
N LEU A 77 -6.60 13.33 6.62
CA LEU A 77 -6.30 14.73 6.32
C LEU A 77 -6.72 15.13 4.89
N ASP A 78 -6.64 14.20 3.94
CA ASP A 78 -7.01 14.44 2.55
C ASP A 78 -8.54 14.43 2.34
N LEU A 79 -9.31 13.86 3.28
CA LEU A 79 -10.75 13.79 3.22
C LEU A 79 -11.42 15.06 3.75
N GLU A 80 -11.80 15.97 2.87
CA GLU A 80 -12.67 17.10 3.20
C GLU A 80 -14.13 16.67 3.30
N LEU A 81 -14.60 16.31 4.49
CA LEU A 81 -15.97 15.87 4.74
C LEU A 81 -16.95 17.06 4.83
N THR A 82 -17.28 17.67 3.68
CA THR A 82 -18.27 18.74 3.60
C THR A 82 -19.63 18.24 3.12
N LYS A 83 -20.71 18.94 3.51
CA LYS A 83 -22.06 18.58 3.04
C LYS A 83 -22.21 18.71 1.52
N GLU A 84 -21.47 19.62 0.91
CA GLU A 84 -21.47 19.86 -0.52
C GLU A 84 -20.90 18.66 -1.30
N LYS A 85 -19.91 17.97 -0.72
CA LYS A 85 -19.26 16.79 -1.29
C LYS A 85 -19.93 15.46 -0.93
N SER A 86 -21.05 15.48 -0.19
CA SER A 86 -21.73 14.25 0.27
C SER A 86 -22.12 13.28 -0.86
N GLY A 87 -22.51 13.81 -2.02
CA GLY A 87 -22.83 12.99 -3.19
C GLY A 87 -21.60 12.32 -3.79
N LEU A 88 -20.45 12.99 -3.81
CA LEU A 88 -19.16 12.46 -4.25
C LEU A 88 -18.69 11.37 -3.29
N ILE A 89 -18.72 11.66 -1.99
CA ILE A 89 -18.33 10.74 -0.93
C ILE A 89 -19.18 9.45 -0.99
N GLY A 90 -20.50 9.58 -1.18
CA GLY A 90 -21.38 8.43 -1.31
C GLY A 90 -21.02 7.55 -2.51
N LYS A 91 -20.71 8.15 -3.65
CA LYS A 91 -20.25 7.41 -4.86
C LYS A 91 -18.90 6.75 -4.62
N ALA A 92 -17.92 7.46 -4.05
CA ALA A 92 -16.60 6.94 -3.72
C ALA A 92 -16.71 5.76 -2.75
N THR A 93 -17.51 5.87 -1.70
CA THR A 93 -17.77 4.77 -0.74
C THR A 93 -18.38 3.56 -1.42
N LEU A 94 -19.38 3.76 -2.29
CA LEU A 94 -19.98 2.66 -3.02
C LEU A 94 -18.97 1.96 -3.95
N LEU A 95 -18.14 2.73 -4.65
CA LEU A 95 -17.09 2.18 -5.52
C LEU A 95 -16.05 1.41 -4.72
N ALA A 96 -15.59 1.96 -3.59
CA ALA A 96 -14.64 1.28 -2.70
C ALA A 96 -15.18 -0.06 -2.19
N VAL A 97 -16.42 -0.08 -1.68
CA VAL A 97 -17.06 -1.31 -1.18
C VAL A 97 -17.23 -2.34 -2.29
N LEU A 98 -17.78 -1.94 -3.45
CA LEU A 98 -17.96 -2.84 -4.58
C LEU A 98 -16.63 -3.33 -5.15
N GLY A 99 -15.62 -2.46 -5.20
CA GLY A 99 -14.27 -2.80 -5.64
C GLY A 99 -13.62 -3.84 -4.73
N ILE A 100 -13.67 -3.63 -3.41
CA ILE A 100 -13.14 -4.58 -2.43
C ILE A 100 -13.85 -5.93 -2.52
N ILE A 101 -15.19 -5.94 -2.48
CA ILE A 101 -15.98 -7.17 -2.56
C ILE A 101 -15.71 -7.90 -3.88
N GLY A 102 -15.75 -7.19 -5.02
CA GLY A 102 -15.48 -7.77 -6.33
C GLY A 102 -14.08 -8.36 -6.42
N SER A 103 -13.07 -7.67 -5.91
CA SER A 103 -11.68 -8.14 -5.90
C SER A 103 -11.51 -9.37 -4.99
N ILE A 104 -12.11 -9.39 -3.80
CA ILE A 104 -12.08 -10.56 -2.91
C ILE A 104 -12.75 -11.76 -3.58
N LEU A 105 -13.93 -11.56 -4.18
CA LEU A 105 -14.65 -12.65 -4.87
C LEU A 105 -13.88 -13.19 -6.08
N PHE A 106 -12.99 -12.41 -6.66
CA PHE A 106 -12.13 -12.84 -7.76
C PHE A 106 -10.85 -13.51 -7.27
N ILE A 107 -10.19 -12.94 -6.26
CA ILE A 107 -8.87 -13.39 -5.77
C ILE A 107 -9.01 -14.62 -4.86
N ALA A 108 -9.99 -14.66 -3.96
CA ALA A 108 -10.14 -15.76 -3.00
C ALA A 108 -10.34 -17.13 -3.68
N PRO A 109 -11.13 -17.29 -4.75
CA PRO A 109 -11.20 -18.56 -5.49
C PRO A 109 -9.85 -18.99 -6.08
N ILE A 110 -9.03 -18.03 -6.56
CA ILE A 110 -7.71 -18.33 -7.08
C ILE A 110 -6.86 -18.99 -5.98
N PHE A 111 -6.85 -18.43 -4.79
CA PHE A 111 -6.11 -18.99 -3.66
C PHE A 111 -6.67 -20.34 -3.22
N HIS A 112 -7.99 -20.48 -3.19
CA HIS A 112 -8.64 -21.73 -2.81
C HIS A 112 -8.34 -22.86 -3.80
N PHE A 113 -8.55 -22.63 -5.11
CA PHE A 113 -8.46 -23.68 -6.13
C PHE A 113 -7.03 -23.92 -6.63
N LEU A 114 -6.19 -22.88 -6.80
CA LEU A 114 -4.83 -23.03 -7.32
C LEU A 114 -3.83 -23.39 -6.24
N LEU A 115 -3.97 -22.81 -5.03
CA LEU A 115 -3.04 -23.04 -3.94
C LEU A 115 -3.55 -24.07 -2.92
N ASN A 116 -4.74 -24.66 -3.13
CA ASN A 116 -5.41 -25.58 -2.22
C ASN A 116 -5.50 -25.06 -0.78
N MET A 117 -5.71 -23.75 -0.62
CA MET A 117 -5.84 -23.11 0.69
C MET A 117 -7.26 -23.30 1.23
N ASP A 118 -7.39 -23.33 2.55
CA ASP A 118 -8.71 -23.25 3.19
C ASP A 118 -9.43 -21.97 2.80
N ILE A 119 -10.77 -22.04 2.71
CA ILE A 119 -11.57 -20.90 2.24
C ILE A 119 -11.43 -19.67 3.15
N GLY A 120 -11.33 -19.88 4.47
CA GLY A 120 -11.11 -18.81 5.44
C GLY A 120 -9.77 -18.11 5.24
N LEU A 121 -8.70 -18.88 5.04
CA LEU A 121 -7.38 -18.36 4.72
C LEU A 121 -7.35 -17.66 3.36
N SER A 122 -8.04 -18.20 2.37
CA SER A 122 -8.15 -17.60 1.04
C SER A 122 -8.80 -16.21 1.09
N LEU A 123 -9.87 -16.06 1.87
CA LEU A 123 -10.52 -14.77 2.10
C LEU A 123 -9.60 -13.81 2.85
N LEU A 124 -8.92 -14.28 3.90
CA LEU A 124 -8.01 -13.48 4.71
C LEU A 124 -6.87 -12.90 3.85
N TYR A 125 -6.23 -13.73 3.01
CA TYR A 125 -5.15 -13.27 2.13
C TYR A 125 -5.63 -12.45 0.93
N ALA A 126 -6.87 -12.64 0.47
CA ALA A 126 -7.44 -11.85 -0.60
C ALA A 126 -7.77 -10.41 -0.16
N THR A 127 -8.13 -10.20 1.11
CA THR A 127 -8.54 -8.90 1.63
C THR A 127 -7.50 -7.79 1.43
N PRO A 128 -6.23 -7.92 1.88
CA PRO A 128 -5.24 -6.86 1.67
C PRO A 128 -4.89 -6.63 0.20
N LEU A 129 -5.06 -7.65 -0.66
CA LEU A 129 -4.84 -7.51 -2.11
C LEU A 129 -6.02 -6.84 -2.83
N ALA A 130 -7.18 -6.77 -2.19
CA ALA A 130 -8.37 -6.15 -2.74
C ALA A 130 -8.40 -4.64 -2.51
N VAL A 131 -7.60 -4.11 -1.60
CA VAL A 131 -7.56 -2.69 -1.25
C VAL A 131 -6.75 -1.91 -2.28
N ILE A 132 -7.31 -0.83 -2.78
CA ILE A 132 -6.63 0.08 -3.70
C ILE A 132 -5.76 1.04 -2.87
N SER A 133 -4.44 1.01 -3.09
CA SER A 133 -3.51 1.83 -2.34
C SER A 133 -3.55 3.30 -2.77
N SER A 134 -3.86 4.21 -1.84
CA SER A 134 -3.83 5.66 -2.05
C SER A 134 -2.43 6.14 -2.45
N ALA A 135 -1.37 5.55 -1.92
CA ALA A 135 0.01 5.86 -2.29
C ALA A 135 0.32 5.66 -3.79
N ILE A 136 -0.43 4.80 -4.48
CA ILE A 136 -0.31 4.59 -5.93
C ILE A 136 -1.29 5.48 -6.69
N VAL A 137 -2.50 5.67 -6.17
CA VAL A 137 -3.55 6.47 -6.81
C VAL A 137 -3.16 7.94 -6.87
N LEU A 138 -2.75 8.55 -5.75
CA LEU A 138 -2.43 9.98 -5.65
C LEU A 138 -1.49 10.50 -6.75
N PRO A 139 -0.32 9.88 -7.02
CA PRO A 139 0.54 10.33 -8.11
C PRO A 139 -0.01 10.01 -9.51
N SER A 140 -0.92 9.04 -9.63
CA SER A 140 -1.44 8.58 -10.93
C SER A 140 -2.59 9.43 -11.46
N VAL A 141 -3.33 10.13 -10.59
CA VAL A 141 -4.53 10.90 -10.96
C VAL A 141 -4.24 12.35 -11.38
N VAL A 142 -2.97 12.76 -11.39
CA VAL A 142 -2.56 14.16 -11.65
C VAL A 142 -3.04 14.67 -13.02
N SER A 143 -3.17 13.79 -14.03
CA SER A 143 -3.58 14.14 -15.39
C SER A 143 -5.09 14.09 -15.62
N LEU A 144 -5.88 13.68 -14.63
CA LEU A 144 -7.33 13.58 -14.75
C LEU A 144 -8.02 14.93 -14.53
N ASN A 145 -9.29 15.04 -14.96
CA ASN A 145 -10.12 16.18 -14.62
C ASN A 145 -10.38 16.24 -13.10
N GLU A 146 -10.73 17.41 -12.58
CA GLU A 146 -10.86 17.61 -11.13
C GLU A 146 -11.87 16.68 -10.46
N TYR A 147 -13.00 16.42 -11.12
CA TYR A 147 -14.04 15.54 -10.58
C TYR A 147 -13.57 14.09 -10.44
N ASP A 148 -12.98 13.53 -11.49
CA ASP A 148 -12.51 12.13 -11.47
C ASP A 148 -11.31 11.96 -10.54
N LYS A 149 -10.42 12.97 -10.52
CA LYS A 149 -9.29 13.01 -9.59
C LYS A 149 -9.79 12.97 -8.14
N GLU A 150 -10.72 13.84 -7.80
CA GLU A 150 -11.28 13.93 -6.45
C GLU A 150 -12.01 12.63 -6.08
N LEU A 151 -12.83 12.08 -7.00
CA LEU A 151 -13.54 10.82 -6.79
C LEU A 151 -12.58 9.66 -6.48
N LEU A 152 -11.48 9.53 -7.22
CA LEU A 152 -10.50 8.46 -7.02
C LEU A 152 -9.68 8.64 -5.74
N ILE A 153 -9.38 9.88 -5.34
CA ILE A 153 -8.73 10.17 -4.06
C ILE A 153 -9.64 9.74 -2.90
N TYR A 154 -10.92 10.13 -2.93
CA TYR A 154 -11.87 9.71 -1.90
C TYR A 154 -12.08 8.19 -1.89
N GLU A 155 -12.18 7.57 -3.07
CA GLU A 155 -12.38 6.13 -3.19
C GLU A 155 -11.18 5.36 -2.59
N SER A 156 -9.94 5.74 -2.93
CA SER A 156 -8.76 5.05 -2.41
C SER A 156 -8.58 5.25 -0.90
N CYS A 157 -8.77 6.47 -0.37
CA CYS A 157 -8.70 6.71 1.06
C CYS A 157 -9.77 5.93 1.84
N ILE A 158 -11.00 5.88 1.33
CA ILE A 158 -12.09 5.10 1.95
C ILE A 158 -11.80 3.60 1.84
N SER A 159 -11.25 3.14 0.72
CA SER A 159 -10.83 1.76 0.51
C SER A 159 -9.78 1.33 1.54
N ASP A 160 -8.76 2.17 1.78
CA ASP A 160 -7.73 1.92 2.80
C ASP A 160 -8.35 1.76 4.19
N ILE A 161 -9.27 2.66 4.58
CA ILE A 161 -9.95 2.62 5.88
C ILE A 161 -10.82 1.35 6.00
N ILE A 162 -11.64 1.05 4.99
CA ILE A 162 -12.49 -0.15 4.99
C ILE A 162 -11.62 -1.41 5.00
N GLY A 163 -10.55 -1.44 4.22
CA GLY A 163 -9.61 -2.55 4.17
C GLY A 163 -9.03 -2.89 5.54
N ILE A 164 -8.59 -1.88 6.29
CA ILE A 164 -8.09 -2.05 7.67
C ILE A 164 -9.19 -2.55 8.61
N MET A 165 -10.43 -2.10 8.43
CA MET A 165 -11.55 -2.52 9.29
C MET A 165 -12.00 -3.95 9.04
N VAL A 166 -11.83 -4.45 7.81
CA VAL A 166 -12.28 -5.80 7.39
C VAL A 166 -11.20 -6.85 7.62
N PHE A 167 -9.91 -6.47 7.55
CA PHE A 167 -8.76 -7.34 7.83
C PHE A 167 -8.56 -7.54 9.33
#